data_74a6a21808e0b2767972db84d095972c
#
_entry.id   74a6a21808e0b2767972db84d095972c
#
_cell.length_a   1.000
_cell.length_b   1.000
_cell.length_c   1.000
_cell.angle_alpha   90.00
_cell.angle_beta   90.00
_cell.angle_gamma   90.00
#
_symmetry.space_group_name_H-M   'P 1'
#
loop_
_entity.id
_entity.type
_entity.pdbx_description
1 polymer ?
#
loop_
_entity_poly.entity_id
_entity_poly.type
_entity_poly.pdbx_seq_one_letter_code
_entity_poly.pdbx_strand_id
1 'polypeptide(L)'
;MSLQKKYQVIVIGGGPAGSTTAIYLAKRGIEVLVIDGRDPIGTPLQCGELVPSNQEMKRLCPKVPEVDDLFQTPESAICRNVPEMHLVTPSGKRLRYDFDGLVLDRVAHDEALVERAKTAGAEYLVGVRVKRVSGRDAV
;
A
#
# COMPACT_ATOMS: atom_id res chain seq x y z
N MET A 1 -13.70 23.03 -4.72
CA MET A 1 -12.36 23.11 -4.10
C MET A 1 -11.42 23.71 -5.14
N SER A 2 -10.86 24.89 -4.93
CA SER A 2 -9.96 25.54 -5.89
C SER A 2 -8.56 24.93 -5.72
N LEU A 3 -8.16 24.06 -6.63
CA LEU A 3 -6.82 23.49 -6.69
C LEU A 3 -5.84 24.53 -7.26
N GLN A 4 -5.55 25.59 -6.50
CA GLN A 4 -4.47 26.53 -6.84
C GLN A 4 -3.21 26.32 -6.00
N LYS A 5 -3.19 25.31 -5.14
CA LYS A 5 -2.02 24.97 -4.32
C LYS A 5 -1.01 24.21 -5.18
N LYS A 6 0.23 24.65 -5.15
CA LYS A 6 1.36 23.90 -5.73
C LYS A 6 1.90 22.93 -4.69
N TYR A 7 2.22 21.71 -5.11
CA TYR A 7 2.87 20.70 -4.31
C TYR A 7 4.28 20.44 -4.84
N GLN A 8 5.19 20.08 -3.95
CA GLN A 8 6.53 19.67 -4.35
C GLN A 8 6.52 18.33 -5.07
N VAL A 9 5.62 17.42 -4.65
CA VAL A 9 5.43 16.10 -5.25
C VAL A 9 3.96 15.78 -5.39
N ILE A 10 3.58 15.24 -6.55
CA ILE A 10 2.26 14.64 -6.79
C ILE A 10 2.46 13.14 -6.99
N VAL A 11 1.78 12.34 -6.17
CA VAL A 11 1.74 10.89 -6.28
C VAL A 11 0.43 10.49 -6.97
N ILE A 12 0.52 9.75 -8.08
CA ILE A 12 -0.64 9.27 -8.81
C ILE A 12 -0.89 7.81 -8.45
N GLY A 13 -1.99 7.55 -7.75
CA GLY A 13 -2.37 6.28 -7.18
C GLY A 13 -2.12 6.21 -5.67
N GLY A 14 -3.21 6.07 -4.89
CA GLY A 14 -3.22 6.04 -3.42
C GLY A 14 -3.21 4.61 -2.83
N GLY A 15 -2.94 3.57 -3.63
CA GLY A 15 -2.78 2.21 -3.12
C GLY A 15 -1.53 2.05 -2.24
N PRO A 16 -1.17 0.81 -1.82
CA PRO A 16 -0.08 0.59 -0.87
C PRO A 16 1.23 1.27 -1.23
N ALA A 17 1.66 1.18 -2.50
CA ALA A 17 2.91 1.81 -2.94
C ALA A 17 2.86 3.34 -2.88
N GLY A 18 1.75 3.94 -3.36
CA GLY A 18 1.60 5.39 -3.36
C GLY A 18 1.45 5.97 -1.96
N SER A 19 0.65 5.34 -1.11
CA SER A 19 0.47 5.77 0.28
C SER A 19 1.77 5.63 1.08
N THR A 20 2.52 4.53 0.90
CA THR A 20 3.84 4.38 1.52
C THR A 20 4.81 5.46 1.04
N THR A 21 4.84 5.74 -0.27
CA THR A 21 5.65 6.83 -0.82
C THR A 21 5.30 8.17 -0.17
N ALA A 22 4.00 8.46 -0.05
CA ALA A 22 3.52 9.69 0.56
C ALA A 22 3.91 9.80 2.05
N ILE A 23 3.85 8.70 2.81
CA ILE A 23 4.32 8.65 4.20
C ILE A 23 5.78 9.10 4.29
N TYR A 24 6.65 8.52 3.48
CA TYR A 24 8.10 8.81 3.54
C TYR A 24 8.45 10.21 3.04
N LEU A 25 7.73 10.74 2.07
CA LEU A 25 7.89 12.12 1.60
C LEU A 25 7.44 13.11 2.68
N ALA A 26 6.23 12.93 3.23
CA ALA A 26 5.68 13.81 4.25
C ALA A 26 6.51 13.81 5.54
N LYS A 27 7.00 12.64 5.99
CA LYS A 27 7.95 12.52 7.13
C LYS A 27 9.24 13.32 6.92
N ARG A 28 9.61 13.64 5.68
CA ARG A 28 10.76 14.48 5.31
C ARG A 28 10.40 15.95 5.11
N GLY A 29 9.18 16.36 5.43
CA GLY A 29 8.71 17.73 5.30
C GLY A 29 8.40 18.14 3.85
N ILE A 30 8.27 17.17 2.93
CA ILE A 30 7.91 17.45 1.53
C ILE A 30 6.40 17.60 1.43
N GLU A 31 5.94 18.70 0.82
CA GLU A 31 4.52 18.89 0.51
C GLU A 31 4.09 17.93 -0.60
N VAL A 32 3.25 16.95 -0.24
CA VAL A 32 2.82 15.88 -1.14
C VAL A 32 1.29 15.83 -1.27
N LEU A 33 0.82 15.74 -2.51
CA LEU A 33 -0.57 15.43 -2.86
C LEU A 33 -0.62 14.03 -3.46
N VAL A 34 -1.50 13.19 -2.95
CA VAL A 34 -1.85 11.90 -3.56
C VAL A 34 -3.18 12.06 -4.30
N ILE A 35 -3.23 11.62 -5.57
CA ILE A 35 -4.44 11.62 -6.38
C ILE A 35 -4.81 10.19 -6.72
N ASP A 36 -6.03 9.75 -6.40
CA ASP A 36 -6.56 8.44 -6.80
C ASP A 36 -7.94 8.55 -7.42
N GLY A 37 -8.16 7.77 -8.48
CA GLY A 37 -9.46 7.70 -9.17
C GLY A 37 -10.54 6.93 -8.42
N ARG A 38 -10.20 6.29 -7.30
CA ARG A 38 -11.10 5.48 -6.47
C ARG A 38 -11.48 6.24 -5.21
N ASP A 39 -12.70 5.99 -4.74
CA ASP A 39 -13.20 6.44 -3.46
C ASP A 39 -14.23 5.41 -2.96
N PRO A 40 -13.94 4.66 -1.91
CA PRO A 40 -12.68 4.60 -1.15
C PRO A 40 -11.51 3.94 -1.90
N ILE A 41 -10.29 4.26 -1.48
CA ILE A 41 -9.07 3.58 -1.96
C ILE A 41 -9.13 2.10 -1.58
N GLY A 42 -8.60 1.22 -2.43
CA GLY A 42 -8.66 -0.24 -2.22
C GLY A 42 -9.83 -0.93 -2.92
N THR A 43 -10.78 -0.18 -3.51
CA THR A 43 -11.94 -0.73 -4.23
C THR A 43 -11.90 -0.42 -5.72
N PRO A 44 -12.38 -1.32 -6.62
CA PRO A 44 -12.71 -2.72 -6.36
C PRO A 44 -11.47 -3.53 -6.00
N LEU A 45 -11.68 -4.59 -5.24
CA LEU A 45 -10.60 -5.51 -4.84
C LEU A 45 -9.99 -6.18 -6.08
N GLN A 46 -8.65 -6.14 -6.19
CA GLN A 46 -7.89 -6.71 -7.33
C GLN A 46 -6.63 -7.43 -6.84
N CYS A 47 -6.73 -8.17 -5.72
CA CYS A 47 -5.59 -8.80 -5.07
C CYS A 47 -5.99 -10.13 -4.44
N GLY A 48 -5.04 -11.07 -4.34
CA GLY A 48 -5.22 -12.33 -3.61
C GLY A 48 -5.11 -12.19 -2.09
N GLU A 49 -4.90 -10.98 -1.57
CA GLU A 49 -4.96 -10.62 -0.13
C GLU A 49 -3.94 -11.31 0.76
N LEU A 50 -3.11 -12.19 0.21
CA LEU A 50 -2.06 -12.89 0.94
C LEU A 50 -0.77 -12.08 0.94
N VAL A 51 -0.26 -11.80 2.13
CA VAL A 51 1.04 -11.13 2.32
C VAL A 51 1.87 -11.90 3.34
N PRO A 52 3.22 -11.83 3.28
CA PRO A 52 4.06 -12.30 4.36
C PRO A 52 3.78 -11.54 5.65
N SER A 53 3.91 -12.19 6.81
CA SER A 53 3.97 -11.49 8.09
C SER A 53 5.19 -10.57 8.14
N ASN A 54 5.21 -9.65 9.11
CA ASN A 54 6.38 -8.80 9.31
C ASN A 54 7.64 -9.64 9.63
N GLN A 55 7.49 -10.71 10.40
CA GLN A 55 8.59 -11.63 10.70
C GLN A 55 9.10 -12.34 9.44
N GLU A 56 8.20 -12.81 8.59
CA GLU A 56 8.56 -13.42 7.31
C GLU A 56 9.23 -12.41 6.37
N MET A 57 8.76 -11.16 6.35
CA MET A 57 9.40 -10.09 5.56
C MET A 57 10.83 -9.80 6.03
N LYS A 58 11.10 -9.79 7.34
CA LYS A 58 12.48 -9.68 7.85
C LYS A 58 13.36 -10.83 7.40
N ARG A 59 12.82 -12.05 7.35
CA ARG A 59 13.53 -13.23 6.85
C ARG A 59 13.84 -13.13 5.36
N LEU A 60 12.88 -12.64 4.57
CA LEU A 60 13.01 -12.49 3.11
C LEU A 60 13.88 -11.29 2.72
N CYS A 61 13.83 -10.22 3.50
CA CYS A 61 14.50 -8.96 3.22
C CYS A 61 15.47 -8.53 4.35
N PRO A 62 16.49 -9.36 4.71
CA PRO A 62 17.32 -9.12 5.90
C PRO A 62 18.20 -7.86 5.81
N LYS A 63 18.32 -7.26 4.63
CA LYS A 63 19.13 -6.05 4.39
C LYS A 63 18.32 -4.76 4.35
N VAL A 64 17.00 -4.83 4.61
CA VAL A 64 16.12 -3.65 4.61
C VAL A 64 15.79 -3.30 6.07
N PRO A 65 16.45 -2.29 6.64
CA PRO A 65 16.26 -1.92 8.05
C PRO A 65 14.87 -1.36 8.35
N GLU A 66 14.19 -0.82 7.33
CA GLU A 66 12.86 -0.21 7.46
C GLU A 66 11.70 -1.21 7.36
N VAL A 67 11.95 -2.52 7.33
CA VAL A 67 10.89 -3.54 7.19
C VAL A 67 9.77 -3.35 8.20
N ASP A 68 10.10 -3.06 9.45
CA ASP A 68 9.09 -2.84 10.51
C ASP A 68 8.17 -1.65 10.25
N ASP A 69 8.68 -0.59 9.64
CA ASP A 69 7.88 0.58 9.30
C ASP A 69 7.11 0.42 7.98
N LEU A 70 7.73 -0.27 7.00
CA LEU A 70 7.15 -0.49 5.67
C LEU A 70 5.97 -1.46 5.70
N PHE A 71 6.08 -2.56 6.47
CA PHE A 71 5.12 -3.67 6.46
C PHE A 71 4.26 -3.73 7.72
N GLN A 72 3.92 -2.58 8.30
CA GLN A 72 2.95 -2.52 9.39
C GLN A 72 1.55 -2.84 8.89
N THR A 73 1.05 -4.00 9.29
CA THR A 73 -0.32 -4.41 9.04
C THR A 73 -1.13 -4.19 10.33
N PRO A 74 -2.19 -3.36 10.31
CA PRO A 74 -3.04 -3.19 11.48
C PRO A 74 -3.80 -4.48 11.78
N GLU A 75 -3.93 -4.83 13.06
CA GLU A 75 -4.65 -6.04 13.48
C GLU A 75 -6.09 -6.10 12.94
N SER A 76 -6.74 -4.93 12.85
CA SER A 76 -8.10 -4.81 12.29
C SER A 76 -8.22 -5.21 10.83
N ALA A 77 -7.11 -5.23 10.08
CA ALA A 77 -7.07 -5.67 8.69
C ALA A 77 -6.67 -7.14 8.53
N ILE A 78 -6.34 -7.85 9.60
CA ILE A 78 -5.94 -9.26 9.52
C ILE A 78 -7.19 -10.15 9.59
N CYS A 79 -7.52 -10.79 8.48
CA CYS A 79 -8.61 -11.76 8.41
C CYS A 79 -8.19 -13.16 8.89
N ARG A 80 -6.95 -13.56 8.58
CA ARG A 80 -6.48 -14.92 8.86
C ARG A 80 -4.97 -15.00 8.87
N ASN A 81 -4.42 -15.86 9.76
CA ASN A 81 -3.03 -16.32 9.72
C ASN A 81 -2.90 -17.54 8.81
N VAL A 82 -1.84 -17.60 8.03
CA VAL A 82 -1.53 -18.68 7.08
C VAL A 82 -0.16 -19.25 7.41
N PRO A 83 -0.09 -20.45 8.02
CA PRO A 83 1.20 -21.03 8.46
C PRO A 83 1.95 -21.76 7.34
N GLU A 84 1.29 -22.03 6.21
CA GLU A 84 1.88 -22.81 5.12
C GLU A 84 1.29 -22.46 3.77
N MET A 85 2.07 -22.70 2.73
CA MET A 85 1.67 -22.49 1.33
C MET A 85 1.81 -23.80 0.54
N HIS A 86 0.81 -24.11 -0.28
CA HIS A 86 0.84 -25.26 -1.18
C HIS A 86 0.96 -24.81 -2.63
N LEU A 87 1.97 -25.30 -3.33
CA LEU A 87 2.09 -25.19 -4.77
C LEU A 87 1.61 -26.50 -5.41
N VAL A 88 0.63 -26.39 -6.28
CA VAL A 88 0.13 -27.53 -7.06
C VAL A 88 0.60 -27.37 -8.51
N THR A 89 1.42 -28.32 -8.99
CA THR A 89 1.91 -28.32 -10.36
C THR A 89 0.81 -28.74 -11.33
N PRO A 90 0.93 -28.47 -12.64
CA PRO A 90 -0.01 -28.96 -13.65
C PRO A 90 -0.15 -30.50 -13.69
N SER A 91 0.88 -31.24 -13.28
CA SER A 91 0.83 -32.70 -13.14
C SER A 91 0.16 -33.20 -11.85
N GLY A 92 -0.37 -32.29 -11.01
CA GLY A 92 -1.03 -32.63 -9.76
C GLY A 92 -0.09 -32.84 -8.56
N LYS A 93 1.23 -32.71 -8.74
CA LYS A 93 2.18 -32.81 -7.64
C LYS A 93 1.98 -31.64 -6.68
N ARG A 94 1.86 -31.93 -5.39
CA ARG A 94 1.76 -30.92 -4.32
C ARG A 94 3.12 -30.75 -3.65
N LEU A 95 3.55 -29.50 -3.52
CA LEU A 95 4.71 -29.08 -2.76
C LEU A 95 4.21 -28.20 -1.62
N ARG A 96 4.67 -28.47 -0.41
CA ARG A 96 4.33 -27.73 0.79
C ARG A 96 5.54 -26.93 1.26
N TYR A 97 5.30 -25.70 1.66
CA TYR A 97 6.29 -24.78 2.17
C TYR A 97 5.78 -24.14 3.45
N ASP A 98 6.62 -24.07 4.46
CA ASP A 98 6.35 -23.25 5.63
C ASP A 98 6.35 -21.78 5.20
N PHE A 99 5.31 -21.06 5.63
CA PHE A 99 5.12 -19.68 5.26
C PHE A 99 4.35 -18.95 6.36
N ASP A 100 4.99 -17.97 6.99
CA ASP A 100 4.31 -17.13 7.97
C ASP A 100 3.64 -15.97 7.24
N GLY A 101 2.36 -16.15 6.92
CA GLY A 101 1.57 -15.22 6.10
C GLY A 101 0.29 -14.76 6.76
N LEU A 102 -0.27 -13.71 6.18
CA LEU A 102 -1.52 -13.07 6.59
C LEU A 102 -2.45 -12.93 5.40
N VAL A 103 -3.73 -13.26 5.57
CA VAL A 103 -4.78 -12.84 4.65
C VAL A 103 -5.39 -11.55 5.19
N LEU A 104 -5.48 -10.54 4.35
CA LEU A 104 -5.88 -9.19 4.74
C LEU A 104 -7.25 -8.81 4.19
N ASP A 105 -8.00 -8.02 4.96
CA ASP A 105 -8.96 -7.09 4.40
C ASP A 105 -8.18 -5.94 3.74
N ARG A 106 -8.16 -5.93 2.43
CA ARG A 106 -7.38 -4.95 1.65
C ARG A 106 -7.94 -3.54 1.74
N VAL A 107 -9.25 -3.39 1.92
CA VAL A 107 -9.85 -2.06 2.09
C VAL A 107 -9.37 -1.48 3.41
N ALA A 108 -9.53 -2.22 4.51
CA ALA A 108 -9.08 -1.78 5.83
C ALA A 108 -7.56 -1.52 5.89
N HIS A 109 -6.76 -2.37 5.22
CA HIS A 109 -5.31 -2.19 5.14
C HIS A 109 -4.93 -0.93 4.35
N ASP A 110 -5.53 -0.73 3.18
CA ASP A 110 -5.20 0.41 2.32
C ASP A 110 -5.68 1.74 2.96
N GLU A 111 -6.85 1.75 3.61
CA GLU A 111 -7.32 2.90 4.41
C GLU A 111 -6.38 3.24 5.57
N ALA A 112 -5.87 2.24 6.28
CA ALA A 112 -4.89 2.47 7.34
C ALA A 112 -3.59 3.11 6.83
N LEU A 113 -3.12 2.73 5.64
CA LEU A 113 -1.98 3.38 5.00
C LEU A 113 -2.29 4.84 4.62
N VAL A 114 -3.49 5.10 4.10
CA VAL A 114 -3.95 6.47 3.79
C VAL A 114 -3.97 7.33 5.05
N GLU A 115 -4.52 6.83 6.15
CA GLU A 115 -4.58 7.58 7.42
C GLU A 115 -3.17 7.82 8.01
N ARG A 116 -2.26 6.86 7.90
CA ARG A 116 -0.85 7.07 8.26
C ARG A 116 -0.19 8.17 7.42
N ALA A 117 -0.46 8.20 6.11
CA ALA A 117 0.07 9.22 5.23
C ALA A 117 -0.49 10.61 5.55
N LYS A 118 -1.79 10.73 5.80
CA LYS A 118 -2.45 11.97 6.24
C LYS A 118 -1.87 12.45 7.57
N THR A 119 -1.70 11.56 8.53
CA THR A 119 -1.09 11.88 9.84
C THR A 119 0.34 12.38 9.67
N ALA A 120 1.09 11.87 8.67
CA ALA A 120 2.43 12.37 8.35
C ALA A 120 2.41 13.74 7.63
N GLY A 121 1.26 14.22 7.17
CA GLY A 121 1.09 15.51 6.49
C GLY A 121 0.80 15.45 5.00
N ALA A 122 0.57 14.25 4.43
CA ALA A 122 0.17 14.12 3.03
C ALA A 122 -1.30 14.54 2.81
N GLU A 123 -1.57 15.23 1.71
CA GLU A 123 -2.94 15.54 1.28
C GLU A 123 -3.43 14.51 0.26
N TYR A 124 -4.74 14.24 0.26
CA TYR A 124 -5.37 13.27 -0.65
C TYR A 124 -6.51 13.90 -1.42
N LEU A 125 -6.56 13.61 -2.72
CA LEU A 125 -7.66 13.91 -3.63
C LEU A 125 -8.15 12.60 -4.24
N VAL A 126 -9.27 12.08 -3.73
CA VAL A 126 -9.86 10.80 -4.15
C VAL A 126 -11.06 11.02 -5.08
N GLY A 127 -11.44 9.98 -5.82
CA GLY A 127 -12.51 10.06 -6.82
C GLY A 127 -12.14 10.85 -8.07
N VAL A 128 -10.88 11.26 -8.22
CA VAL A 128 -10.38 12.06 -9.35
C VAL A 128 -9.34 11.27 -10.12
N ARG A 129 -9.60 11.06 -11.40
CA ARG A 129 -8.69 10.36 -12.30
C ARG A 129 -7.80 11.31 -13.06
N VAL A 130 -6.51 11.20 -12.88
CA VAL A 130 -5.52 11.91 -13.71
C VAL A 130 -5.58 11.36 -15.14
N LYS A 131 -5.78 12.22 -16.10
CA LYS A 131 -5.87 11.86 -17.53
C LYS A 131 -4.53 11.97 -18.22
N ARG A 132 -3.71 12.92 -17.81
CA ARG A 132 -2.44 13.23 -18.48
C ARG A 132 -1.47 13.87 -17.51
N VAL A 133 -0.19 13.61 -17.73
CA VAL A 133 0.92 14.35 -17.11
C VAL A 133 1.63 15.13 -18.20
N SER A 134 1.85 16.42 -18.00
CA SER A 134 2.56 17.29 -18.93
C SER A 134 3.65 18.06 -18.17
N GLY A 135 4.92 17.74 -18.46
CA GLY A 135 6.01 18.29 -17.70
C GLY A 135 5.94 17.89 -16.24
N ARG A 136 5.71 18.86 -15.35
CA ARG A 136 5.54 18.64 -13.90
C ARG A 136 4.07 18.79 -13.45
N ASP A 137 3.13 18.90 -14.39
CA ASP A 137 1.72 19.12 -14.10
C ASP A 137 0.90 17.85 -14.33
N ALA A 138 -0.02 17.55 -13.42
CA ALA A 138 -1.01 16.49 -13.56
C ALA A 138 -2.39 17.10 -13.89
N VAL A 139 -3.05 16.60 -14.94
CA VAL A 139 -4.34 17.07 -15.44
C VAL A 139 -5.37 15.95 -15.49
#